data_94a43f9a55b190e3e428c99af1174384
#
_entry.id   94a43f9a55b190e3e428c99af1174384
#
_cell.length_a   1.000
_cell.length_b   1.000
_cell.length_c   1.000
_cell.angle_alpha   90.00
_cell.angle_beta   90.00
_cell.angle_gamma   90.00
#
_symmetry.space_group_name_H-M   'P 1'
#
loop_
_entity.id
_entity.type
_entity.pdbx_description
1 polymer ?
#
loop_
_entity_poly.entity_id
_entity_poly.type
_entity_poly.pdbx_seq_one_letter_code
_entity_poly.pdbx_strand_id
1 'polypeptide(L)'
;MTAVEHITAESGGERDLQGVSRYYELAKRAEWQLRDLPWGDLPPIPEYQGSPQKLARRQDLWRSVVTQQLQADELAVEMATQLFAIAPDHEAKLYYTTMVQDEARHTEAWLKLIHEAGGMAERDPYLDELARMTLDADTIEEKVFLMQVFYERLIISRFRMIARSARGTVLEDVCNRLATDDGIHHGAGMAYERVLLQNLSKKMNQKLVDAANRLLPEFAAHAMWRPRERAWIGRAMESRDAVRLREDLELGVRLAESLGLDVSGVELTIP
;
A
#
# COMPACT_ATOMS: atom_id res chain seq x y z
N MET A 1 -4.19 -27.97 -19.49
CA MET A 1 -5.25 -27.07 -19.03
C MET A 1 -5.27 -27.12 -17.53
N THR A 2 -5.07 -25.99 -16.88
CA THR A 2 -5.16 -25.86 -15.42
C THR A 2 -6.63 -25.82 -15.00
N ALA A 3 -6.98 -26.13 -13.74
CA ALA A 3 -8.35 -26.03 -13.23
C ALA A 3 -8.98 -24.64 -13.45
N VAL A 4 -8.16 -23.61 -13.55
CA VAL A 4 -8.56 -22.22 -13.82
C VAL A 4 -9.07 -22.04 -15.27
N GLU A 5 -8.47 -22.71 -16.25
CA GLU A 5 -8.92 -22.66 -17.66
C GLU A 5 -10.31 -23.29 -17.88
N HIS A 6 -10.76 -24.16 -16.97
CA HIS A 6 -12.08 -24.79 -17.05
C HIS A 6 -13.20 -23.92 -16.45
N ILE A 7 -12.90 -23.04 -15.50
CA ILE A 7 -13.90 -22.20 -14.82
C ILE A 7 -14.26 -20.97 -15.67
N THR A 8 -13.33 -20.47 -16.49
CA THR A 8 -13.53 -19.30 -17.37
C THR A 8 -14.46 -19.52 -18.55
N ALA A 9 -14.80 -20.78 -18.88
CA ALA A 9 -15.64 -21.12 -20.03
C ALA A 9 -17.14 -20.91 -19.81
N GLU A 10 -17.62 -20.65 -18.59
CA GLU A 10 -19.05 -20.59 -18.26
C GLU A 10 -19.57 -19.21 -17.78
N SER A 11 -18.71 -18.18 -17.61
CA SER A 11 -19.15 -16.84 -17.20
C SER A 11 -19.52 -15.98 -18.41
N GLY A 12 -20.80 -15.73 -18.59
CA GLY A 12 -21.35 -15.00 -19.71
C GLY A 12 -20.89 -13.54 -19.80
N GLY A 13 -20.23 -13.20 -20.92
CA GLY A 13 -19.74 -11.86 -21.26
C GLY A 13 -18.24 -11.74 -20.99
N GLU A 14 -17.43 -12.11 -21.97
CA GLU A 14 -15.95 -12.21 -21.88
C GLU A 14 -15.29 -10.91 -21.44
N ARG A 15 -15.05 -10.78 -20.13
CA ARG A 15 -14.04 -9.90 -19.62
C ARG A 15 -12.68 -10.59 -19.74
N ASP A 16 -11.67 -9.89 -20.29
CA ASP A 16 -10.32 -10.44 -20.34
C ASP A 16 -9.65 -10.32 -18.96
N LEU A 17 -9.74 -11.38 -18.17
CA LEU A 17 -9.17 -11.49 -16.82
C LEU A 17 -7.82 -12.24 -16.79
N GLN A 18 -7.21 -12.51 -17.93
CA GLN A 18 -5.90 -13.19 -17.99
C GLN A 18 -4.82 -12.41 -17.21
N GLY A 19 -4.89 -11.07 -17.23
CA GLY A 19 -4.01 -10.22 -16.44
C GLY A 19 -4.12 -10.50 -14.94
N VAL A 20 -5.35 -10.59 -14.41
CA VAL A 20 -5.61 -10.87 -12.99
C VAL A 20 -5.15 -12.28 -12.62
N SER A 21 -5.48 -13.29 -13.43
CA SER A 21 -5.05 -14.68 -13.23
C SER A 21 -3.52 -14.82 -13.20
N ARG A 22 -2.82 -14.05 -14.03
CA ARG A 22 -1.34 -14.00 -14.01
C ARG A 22 -0.80 -13.50 -12.66
N TYR A 23 -1.40 -12.46 -12.08
CA TYR A 23 -0.98 -11.93 -10.79
C TYR A 23 -1.28 -12.89 -9.65
N TYR A 24 -2.39 -13.64 -9.70
CA TYR A 24 -2.64 -14.73 -8.78
C TYR A 24 -1.51 -15.78 -8.78
N GLU A 25 -1.04 -16.19 -9.97
CA GLU A 25 0.09 -17.12 -10.08
C GLU A 25 1.42 -16.50 -9.61
N LEU A 26 1.62 -15.19 -9.81
CA LEU A 26 2.80 -14.49 -9.30
C LEU A 26 2.80 -14.42 -7.78
N ALA A 27 1.67 -14.08 -7.15
CA ALA A 27 1.54 -14.00 -5.70
C ALA A 27 1.87 -15.34 -5.03
N LYS A 28 1.34 -16.46 -5.54
CA LYS A 28 1.65 -17.80 -5.03
C LYS A 28 3.14 -18.15 -5.12
N ARG A 29 3.86 -17.66 -6.12
CA ARG A 29 5.31 -17.90 -6.28
C ARG A 29 6.16 -16.98 -5.41
N ALA A 30 5.65 -15.82 -5.08
CA ALA A 30 6.33 -14.84 -4.24
C ALA A 30 6.16 -15.11 -2.74
N GLU A 31 5.35 -16.11 -2.36
CA GLU A 31 5.07 -16.44 -0.96
C GLU A 31 6.35 -16.61 -0.14
N TRP A 32 6.37 -16.00 1.03
CA TRP A 32 7.42 -16.11 2.04
C TRP A 32 6.80 -16.23 3.43
N GLN A 33 7.60 -16.55 4.42
CA GLN A 33 7.12 -16.70 5.80
C GLN A 33 8.00 -15.90 6.75
N LEU A 34 7.43 -15.51 7.89
CA LEU A 34 8.13 -14.71 8.90
C LEU A 34 9.43 -15.38 9.38
N ARG A 35 9.46 -16.71 9.42
CA ARG A 35 10.66 -17.50 9.76
C ARG A 35 11.78 -17.42 8.75
N ASP A 36 11.51 -16.96 7.52
CA ASP A 36 12.50 -16.82 6.44
C ASP A 36 13.29 -15.51 6.56
N LEU A 37 12.93 -14.66 7.53
CA LEU A 37 13.62 -13.42 7.84
C LEU A 37 14.76 -13.69 8.85
N PRO A 38 15.85 -12.90 8.81
CA PRO A 38 17.07 -13.14 9.60
C PRO A 38 16.91 -12.68 11.06
N TRP A 39 15.86 -13.14 11.74
CA TRP A 39 15.65 -12.88 13.16
C TRP A 39 16.76 -13.51 14.01
N GLY A 40 17.39 -12.70 14.86
CA GLY A 40 18.51 -13.12 15.70
C GLY A 40 19.87 -13.00 15.03
N ASP A 41 19.95 -12.97 13.69
CA ASP A 41 21.19 -12.76 12.94
C ASP A 41 21.45 -11.27 12.68
N LEU A 42 20.39 -10.49 12.51
CA LEU A 42 20.44 -9.05 12.31
C LEU A 42 19.62 -8.32 13.39
N PRO A 43 20.01 -7.06 13.74
CA PRO A 43 19.17 -6.24 14.61
C PRO A 43 17.80 -5.99 13.95
N PRO A 44 16.71 -5.94 14.73
CA PRO A 44 15.36 -5.75 14.16
C PRO A 44 15.19 -4.38 13.48
N ILE A 45 15.75 -3.32 14.07
CA ILE A 45 15.76 -1.95 13.58
C ILE A 45 17.17 -1.36 13.71
N PRO A 46 17.49 -0.24 13.02
CA PRO A 46 18.82 0.36 13.10
C PRO A 46 19.24 0.71 14.52
N GLU A 47 20.41 0.23 14.91
CA GLU A 47 21.05 0.56 16.17
C GLU A 47 21.96 1.79 16.02
N TYR A 48 22.07 2.57 17.07
CA TYR A 48 22.86 3.79 17.06
C TYR A 48 23.73 3.91 18.29
N GLN A 49 24.84 4.62 18.13
CA GLN A 49 25.69 5.05 19.25
C GLN A 49 25.45 6.52 19.54
N GLY A 50 25.51 6.92 20.80
CA GLY A 50 25.38 8.30 21.19
C GLY A 50 24.87 8.51 22.62
N SER A 51 24.52 9.75 22.95
CA SER A 51 23.95 10.05 24.26
C SER A 51 22.57 9.40 24.44
N PRO A 52 22.16 9.07 25.69
CA PRO A 52 20.86 8.45 25.95
C PRO A 52 19.68 9.18 25.31
N GLN A 53 19.70 10.52 25.29
CA GLN A 53 18.64 11.32 24.66
C GLN A 53 18.59 11.15 23.13
N LYS A 54 19.75 11.04 22.47
CA LYS A 54 19.80 10.80 21.02
C LYS A 54 19.31 9.40 20.68
N LEU A 55 19.67 8.41 21.51
CA LEU A 55 19.23 7.02 21.32
C LEU A 55 17.70 6.92 21.47
N ALA A 56 17.14 7.47 22.56
CA ALA A 56 15.70 7.46 22.78
C ALA A 56 14.92 8.07 21.61
N ARG A 57 15.36 9.25 21.11
CA ARG A 57 14.70 9.91 19.97
C ARG A 57 14.76 9.10 18.68
N ARG A 58 15.85 8.39 18.41
CA ARG A 58 15.97 7.53 17.22
C ARG A 58 15.15 6.28 17.34
N GLN A 59 15.09 5.68 18.52
CA GLN A 59 14.25 4.56 18.82
C GLN A 59 12.76 4.93 18.65
N ASP A 60 12.35 6.08 19.18
CA ASP A 60 10.99 6.60 18.97
C ASP A 60 10.65 6.83 17.50
N LEU A 61 11.63 7.31 16.70
CA LEU A 61 11.42 7.44 15.24
C LEU A 61 11.08 6.10 14.61
N TRP A 62 11.87 5.05 14.89
CA TRP A 62 11.61 3.74 14.30
C TRP A 62 10.33 3.11 14.82
N ARG A 63 10.02 3.25 16.11
CA ARG A 63 8.73 2.84 16.66
C ARG A 63 7.57 3.48 15.91
N SER A 64 7.66 4.77 15.62
CA SER A 64 6.63 5.48 14.84
C SER A 64 6.55 4.98 13.40
N VAL A 65 7.69 4.74 12.75
CA VAL A 65 7.72 4.20 11.38
C VAL A 65 7.01 2.85 11.33
N VAL A 66 7.39 1.90 12.20
CA VAL A 66 6.78 0.55 12.19
C VAL A 66 5.31 0.58 12.63
N THR A 67 4.91 1.48 13.55
CA THR A 67 3.51 1.65 13.94
C THR A 67 2.66 2.17 12.78
N GLN A 68 3.16 3.14 12.01
CA GLN A 68 2.46 3.64 10.83
C GLN A 68 2.29 2.55 9.76
N GLN A 69 3.29 1.69 9.57
CA GLN A 69 3.16 0.60 8.60
C GLN A 69 2.14 -0.44 9.07
N LEU A 70 2.15 -0.84 10.34
CA LEU A 70 1.10 -1.70 10.88
C LEU A 70 -0.29 -1.12 10.63
N GLN A 71 -0.47 0.17 10.92
CA GLN A 71 -1.76 0.86 10.73
C GLN A 71 -2.21 0.87 9.26
N ALA A 72 -1.25 0.98 8.34
CA ALA A 72 -1.50 0.90 6.90
C ALA A 72 -1.96 -0.49 6.46
N ASP A 73 -1.29 -1.54 6.96
CA ASP A 73 -1.59 -2.92 6.57
C ASP A 73 -2.86 -3.46 7.29
N GLU A 74 -3.22 -2.92 8.46
CA GLU A 74 -4.57 -3.16 9.03
C GLU A 74 -5.69 -2.74 8.06
N LEU A 75 -5.55 -1.58 7.41
CA LEU A 75 -6.45 -1.13 6.34
C LEU A 75 -6.42 -2.09 5.15
N ALA A 76 -5.22 -2.51 4.73
CA ALA A 76 -5.04 -3.33 3.55
C ALA A 76 -5.68 -4.73 3.71
N VAL A 77 -5.55 -5.37 4.89
CA VAL A 77 -6.25 -6.62 5.22
C VAL A 77 -7.77 -6.47 5.08
N GLU A 78 -8.33 -5.41 5.66
CA GLU A 78 -9.77 -5.19 5.64
C GLU A 78 -10.25 -4.89 4.22
N MET A 79 -9.54 -4.08 3.46
CA MET A 79 -9.87 -3.77 2.08
C MET A 79 -9.78 -5.00 1.16
N ALA A 80 -8.73 -5.80 1.26
CA ALA A 80 -8.59 -7.04 0.48
C ALA A 80 -9.75 -8.01 0.77
N THR A 81 -10.19 -8.07 2.03
CA THR A 81 -11.36 -8.88 2.45
C THR A 81 -12.66 -8.35 1.85
N GLN A 82 -12.87 -7.03 1.84
CA GLN A 82 -14.03 -6.43 1.20
C GLN A 82 -14.02 -6.65 -0.32
N LEU A 83 -12.87 -6.48 -0.98
CA LEU A 83 -12.71 -6.73 -2.41
C LEU A 83 -12.98 -8.19 -2.77
N PHE A 84 -12.50 -9.14 -1.98
CA PHE A 84 -12.86 -10.57 -2.13
C PHE A 84 -14.37 -10.77 -2.04
N ALA A 85 -15.04 -10.15 -1.09
CA ALA A 85 -16.47 -10.34 -0.88
C ALA A 85 -17.32 -9.80 -2.03
N ILE A 86 -16.96 -8.63 -2.59
CA ILE A 86 -17.76 -7.91 -3.59
C ILE A 86 -17.35 -8.18 -5.04
N ALA A 87 -16.14 -8.69 -5.30
CA ALA A 87 -15.69 -8.98 -6.66
C ALA A 87 -16.67 -9.91 -7.38
N PRO A 88 -17.17 -9.56 -8.56
CA PRO A 88 -18.08 -10.42 -9.31
C PRO A 88 -17.37 -11.58 -10.01
N ASP A 89 -16.09 -11.44 -10.32
CA ASP A 89 -15.31 -12.34 -11.16
C ASP A 89 -14.55 -13.37 -10.31
N HIS A 90 -14.55 -14.63 -10.73
CA HIS A 90 -13.88 -15.71 -9.98
C HIS A 90 -12.36 -15.53 -9.93
N GLU A 91 -11.75 -15.06 -11.01
CA GLU A 91 -10.32 -14.80 -11.11
C GLU A 91 -9.89 -13.71 -10.11
N ALA A 92 -10.70 -12.64 -9.99
CA ALA A 92 -10.46 -11.59 -9.01
C ALA A 92 -10.60 -12.12 -7.57
N LYS A 93 -11.61 -12.94 -7.29
CA LYS A 93 -11.77 -13.59 -5.98
C LYS A 93 -10.58 -14.48 -5.63
N LEU A 94 -10.11 -15.30 -6.55
CA LEU A 94 -8.93 -16.14 -6.33
C LEU A 94 -7.70 -15.26 -6.02
N TYR A 95 -7.51 -14.20 -6.78
CA TYR A 95 -6.43 -13.25 -6.52
C TYR A 95 -6.55 -12.58 -5.14
N TYR A 96 -7.72 -12.09 -4.75
CA TYR A 96 -7.91 -11.45 -3.45
C TYR A 96 -7.69 -12.38 -2.26
N THR A 97 -7.82 -13.72 -2.42
CA THR A 97 -7.41 -14.65 -1.35
C THR A 97 -5.91 -14.60 -1.09
N THR A 98 -5.08 -14.45 -2.11
CA THR A 98 -3.63 -14.29 -1.93
C THR A 98 -3.31 -12.93 -1.33
N MET A 99 -3.96 -11.86 -1.76
CA MET A 99 -3.77 -10.54 -1.19
C MET A 99 -4.12 -10.51 0.31
N VAL A 100 -5.26 -11.08 0.73
CA VAL A 100 -5.62 -11.19 2.17
C VAL A 100 -4.53 -11.93 2.96
N GLN A 101 -3.97 -13.01 2.40
CA GLN A 101 -2.89 -13.76 3.04
C GLN A 101 -1.60 -12.94 3.12
N ASP A 102 -1.25 -12.21 2.08
CA ASP A 102 -0.07 -11.37 2.03
C ASP A 102 -0.17 -10.26 3.08
N GLU A 103 -1.29 -9.53 3.13
CA GLU A 103 -1.52 -8.46 4.09
C GLU A 103 -1.55 -8.94 5.55
N ALA A 104 -2.10 -10.14 5.80
CA ALA A 104 -2.03 -10.75 7.12
C ALA A 104 -0.57 -11.04 7.54
N ARG A 105 0.27 -11.50 6.61
CA ARG A 105 1.69 -11.74 6.83
C ARG A 105 2.47 -10.44 7.04
N HIS A 106 2.13 -9.37 6.30
CA HIS A 106 2.67 -8.02 6.52
C HIS A 106 2.37 -7.55 7.94
N THR A 107 1.10 -7.64 8.36
CA THR A 107 0.65 -7.32 9.72
C THR A 107 1.44 -8.10 10.77
N GLU A 108 1.64 -9.41 10.58
CA GLU A 108 2.43 -10.25 11.49
C GLU A 108 3.89 -9.76 11.60
N ALA A 109 4.52 -9.40 10.49
CA ALA A 109 5.88 -8.88 10.45
C ALA A 109 5.99 -7.54 11.22
N TRP A 110 5.04 -6.63 11.04
CA TRP A 110 5.01 -5.35 11.77
C TRP A 110 4.78 -5.54 13.26
N LEU A 111 3.88 -6.41 13.66
CA LEU A 111 3.64 -6.71 15.09
C LEU A 111 4.92 -7.22 15.76
N LYS A 112 5.67 -8.09 15.10
CA LYS A 112 6.95 -8.56 15.62
C LYS A 112 8.00 -7.44 15.69
N LEU A 113 8.14 -6.63 14.65
CA LEU A 113 9.05 -5.48 14.65
C LEU A 113 8.69 -4.46 15.73
N ILE A 114 7.39 -4.20 15.97
CA ILE A 114 6.91 -3.32 17.05
C ILE A 114 7.31 -3.87 18.41
N HIS A 115 7.14 -5.17 18.63
CA HIS A 115 7.57 -5.82 19.87
C HIS A 115 9.07 -5.61 20.10
N GLU A 116 9.90 -5.91 19.11
CA GLU A 116 11.35 -5.74 19.17
C GLU A 116 11.80 -4.27 19.29
N ALA A 117 11.02 -3.34 18.76
CA ALA A 117 11.28 -1.91 18.87
C ALA A 117 10.86 -1.30 20.22
N GLY A 118 10.29 -2.10 21.13
CA GLY A 118 9.88 -1.66 22.47
C GLY A 118 8.47 -1.08 22.55
N GLY A 119 7.58 -1.52 21.64
CA GLY A 119 6.15 -1.24 21.65
C GLY A 119 5.68 -0.22 20.61
N MET A 120 4.37 0.00 20.56
CA MET A 120 3.74 0.94 19.63
C MET A 120 4.06 2.40 19.97
N ALA A 121 4.07 3.23 18.94
CA ALA A 121 4.06 4.69 19.04
C ALA A 121 2.64 5.24 18.88
N GLU A 122 2.52 6.57 18.83
CA GLU A 122 1.27 7.27 18.50
C GLU A 122 0.80 6.89 17.09
N ARG A 123 -0.51 6.63 16.93
CA ARG A 123 -1.13 6.36 15.63
C ARG A 123 -1.19 7.63 14.79
N ASP A 124 -1.09 7.47 13.49
CA ASP A 124 -1.21 8.55 12.51
C ASP A 124 -2.70 8.82 12.20
N PRO A 125 -3.24 9.99 12.57
CA PRO A 125 -4.65 10.28 12.37
C PRO A 125 -5.06 10.37 10.89
N TYR A 126 -4.12 10.70 10.00
CA TYR A 126 -4.39 10.77 8.57
C TYR A 126 -4.52 9.37 7.95
N LEU A 127 -3.84 8.36 8.50
CA LEU A 127 -4.05 6.97 8.09
C LEU A 127 -5.42 6.46 8.51
N ASP A 128 -5.93 6.84 9.68
CA ASP A 128 -7.29 6.48 10.11
C ASP A 128 -8.34 7.11 9.17
N GLU A 129 -8.13 8.35 8.71
CA GLU A 129 -9.03 8.99 7.74
C GLU A 129 -8.93 8.36 6.34
N LEU A 130 -7.71 8.04 5.86
CA LEU A 130 -7.50 7.30 4.62
C LEU A 130 -8.21 5.95 4.65
N ALA A 131 -8.10 5.22 5.77
CA ALA A 131 -8.79 3.94 5.97
C ALA A 131 -10.31 4.12 5.84
N ARG A 132 -10.89 5.08 6.56
CA ARG A 132 -12.32 5.36 6.52
C ARG A 132 -12.79 5.67 5.09
N MET A 133 -12.11 6.58 4.39
CA MET A 133 -12.48 6.97 3.03
C MET A 133 -12.42 5.80 2.04
N THR A 134 -11.42 4.94 2.19
CA THR A 134 -11.20 3.82 1.28
C THR A 134 -12.18 2.68 1.56
N LEU A 135 -12.39 2.35 2.84
CA LEU A 135 -13.32 1.29 3.26
C LEU A 135 -14.78 1.65 3.02
N ASP A 136 -15.15 2.93 3.12
CA ASP A 136 -16.51 3.44 2.87
C ASP A 136 -16.82 3.65 1.37
N ALA A 137 -15.86 3.42 0.46
CA ALA A 137 -16.12 3.50 -0.98
C ALA A 137 -17.24 2.53 -1.40
N ASP A 138 -18.16 2.99 -2.27
CA ASP A 138 -19.41 2.27 -2.56
C ASP A 138 -19.26 1.18 -3.63
N THR A 139 -18.30 1.33 -4.55
CA THR A 139 -18.17 0.48 -5.74
C THR A 139 -16.82 -0.22 -5.79
N ILE A 140 -16.79 -1.34 -6.51
CA ILE A 140 -15.55 -2.09 -6.68
C ILE A 140 -14.49 -1.28 -7.44
N GLU A 141 -14.90 -0.51 -8.45
CA GLU A 141 -14.02 0.37 -9.21
C GLU A 141 -13.37 1.41 -8.29
N GLU A 142 -14.14 2.06 -7.42
CA GLU A 142 -13.62 3.04 -6.48
C GLU A 142 -12.66 2.40 -5.46
N LYS A 143 -12.98 1.20 -4.94
CA LYS A 143 -12.11 0.48 -4.00
C LYS A 143 -10.78 0.04 -4.64
N VAL A 144 -10.83 -0.54 -5.83
CA VAL A 144 -9.62 -0.96 -6.57
C VAL A 144 -8.78 0.26 -6.93
N PHE A 145 -9.42 1.34 -7.37
CA PHE A 145 -8.76 2.59 -7.72
C PHE A 145 -8.03 3.21 -6.51
N LEU A 146 -8.72 3.39 -5.39
CA LEU A 146 -8.14 4.00 -4.20
C LEU A 146 -7.05 3.13 -3.58
N MET A 147 -7.30 1.84 -3.43
CA MET A 147 -6.36 0.93 -2.78
C MET A 147 -5.22 0.52 -3.72
N GLN A 148 -5.54 -0.18 -4.80
CA GLN A 148 -4.51 -0.84 -5.58
C GLN A 148 -3.84 0.06 -6.63
N VAL A 149 -4.57 1.04 -7.21
CA VAL A 149 -3.97 1.96 -8.18
C VAL A 149 -3.17 3.05 -7.48
N PHE A 150 -3.72 3.69 -6.43
CA PHE A 150 -3.05 4.78 -5.73
C PHE A 150 -2.26 4.32 -4.51
N TYR A 151 -2.93 3.78 -3.50
CA TYR A 151 -2.31 3.54 -2.19
C TYR A 151 -1.12 2.57 -2.28
N GLU A 152 -1.32 1.39 -2.88
CA GLU A 152 -0.25 0.39 -3.07
C GLU A 152 0.95 0.98 -3.84
N ARG A 153 0.69 1.76 -4.87
CA ARG A 153 1.77 2.40 -5.63
C ARG A 153 2.60 3.36 -4.79
N LEU A 154 1.94 4.12 -3.93
CA LEU A 154 2.58 5.11 -3.08
C LEU A 154 3.37 4.44 -1.94
N ILE A 155 2.83 3.37 -1.35
CA ILE A 155 3.48 2.66 -0.26
C ILE A 155 4.75 1.92 -0.70
N ILE A 156 4.81 1.40 -1.93
CA ILE A 156 6.04 0.80 -2.50
C ILE A 156 7.23 1.76 -2.43
N SER A 157 7.02 3.03 -2.79
CA SER A 157 8.08 4.06 -2.70
C SER A 157 8.52 4.27 -1.25
N ARG A 158 7.60 4.23 -0.31
CA ARG A 158 7.85 4.35 1.12
C ARG A 158 8.66 3.16 1.65
N PHE A 159 8.27 1.93 1.34
CA PHE A 159 9.02 0.74 1.74
C PHE A 159 10.46 0.76 1.22
N ARG A 160 10.67 1.14 -0.03
CA ARG A 160 12.01 1.31 -0.60
C ARG A 160 12.84 2.39 0.11
N MET A 161 12.20 3.45 0.59
CA MET A 161 12.86 4.49 1.37
C MET A 161 13.23 3.98 2.77
N ILE A 162 12.33 3.28 3.45
CA ILE A 162 12.56 2.68 4.77
C ILE A 162 13.70 1.65 4.67
N ALA A 163 13.65 0.73 3.70
CA ALA A 163 14.70 -0.28 3.47
C ALA A 163 16.08 0.37 3.33
N ARG A 164 16.20 1.40 2.48
CA ARG A 164 17.47 2.14 2.32
C ARG A 164 17.96 2.79 3.61
N SER A 165 17.06 3.23 4.47
CA SER A 165 17.39 3.88 5.75
C SER A 165 17.68 2.88 6.87
N ALA A 166 17.21 1.65 6.73
CA ALA A 166 17.31 0.56 7.69
C ALA A 166 18.32 -0.53 7.28
N ARG A 167 19.33 -0.19 6.47
CA ARG A 167 20.30 -1.16 5.95
C ARG A 167 20.96 -2.00 7.05
N GLY A 168 21.05 -3.31 6.80
CA GLY A 168 21.67 -4.27 7.72
C GLY A 168 20.78 -4.63 8.89
N THR A 169 19.47 -4.49 8.75
CA THR A 169 18.49 -4.87 9.77
C THR A 169 17.41 -5.78 9.20
N VAL A 170 16.66 -6.46 10.08
CA VAL A 170 15.47 -7.22 9.66
C VAL A 170 14.44 -6.32 8.98
N LEU A 171 14.30 -5.06 9.43
CA LEU A 171 13.38 -4.08 8.83
C LEU A 171 13.70 -3.82 7.34
N GLU A 172 14.98 -3.85 6.93
CA GLU A 172 15.34 -3.75 5.50
C GLU A 172 14.73 -4.92 4.71
N ASP A 173 14.91 -6.16 5.20
CA ASP A 173 14.42 -7.36 4.52
C ASP A 173 12.89 -7.40 4.48
N VAL A 174 12.22 -7.05 5.57
CA VAL A 174 10.75 -6.90 5.62
C VAL A 174 10.31 -5.93 4.52
N CYS A 175 10.79 -4.70 4.52
CA CYS A 175 10.36 -3.68 3.54
C CYS A 175 10.65 -4.08 2.09
N ASN A 176 11.73 -4.82 1.81
CA ASN A 176 12.02 -5.30 0.46
C ASN A 176 11.02 -6.37 0.00
N ARG A 177 10.59 -7.27 0.90
CA ARG A 177 9.58 -8.30 0.61
C ARG A 177 8.21 -7.67 0.40
N LEU A 178 7.79 -6.80 1.31
CA LEU A 178 6.52 -6.07 1.20
C LEU A 178 6.45 -5.24 -0.09
N ALA A 179 7.53 -4.52 -0.44
CA ALA A 179 7.57 -3.77 -1.71
C ALA A 179 7.44 -4.67 -2.96
N THR A 180 7.76 -5.97 -2.84
CA THR A 180 7.57 -6.95 -3.92
C THR A 180 6.11 -7.39 -3.97
N ASP A 181 5.51 -7.72 -2.82
CA ASP A 181 4.13 -8.15 -2.71
C ASP A 181 3.19 -7.01 -3.17
N ASP A 182 3.39 -5.77 -2.67
CA ASP A 182 2.61 -4.59 -3.09
C ASP A 182 2.79 -4.26 -4.58
N GLY A 183 3.97 -4.58 -5.15
CA GLY A 183 4.17 -4.51 -6.60
C GLY A 183 3.27 -5.47 -7.37
N ILE A 184 2.98 -6.64 -6.81
CA ILE A 184 2.02 -7.62 -7.35
C ILE A 184 0.60 -7.09 -7.13
N HIS A 185 0.30 -6.56 -5.94
CA HIS A 185 -1.02 -6.00 -5.59
C HIS A 185 -1.38 -4.83 -6.51
N HIS A 186 -0.48 -3.87 -6.67
CA HIS A 186 -0.64 -2.76 -7.61
C HIS A 186 -0.84 -3.23 -9.05
N GLY A 187 0.00 -4.17 -9.51
CA GLY A 187 -0.09 -4.68 -10.87
C GLY A 187 -1.40 -5.41 -11.15
N ALA A 188 -1.88 -6.20 -10.20
CA ALA A 188 -3.19 -6.85 -10.26
C ALA A 188 -4.33 -5.83 -10.29
N GLY A 189 -4.26 -4.81 -9.43
CA GLY A 189 -5.21 -3.71 -9.41
C GLY A 189 -5.28 -2.98 -10.74
N MET A 190 -4.13 -2.62 -11.33
CA MET A 190 -4.07 -2.01 -12.65
C MET A 190 -4.67 -2.90 -13.75
N ALA A 191 -4.46 -4.21 -13.68
CA ALA A 191 -5.03 -5.16 -14.62
C ALA A 191 -6.55 -5.27 -14.45
N TYR A 192 -7.03 -5.36 -13.21
CA TYR A 192 -8.44 -5.50 -12.93
C TYR A 192 -9.21 -4.20 -13.17
N GLU A 193 -8.70 -3.06 -12.74
CA GLU A 193 -9.31 -1.76 -12.96
C GLU A 193 -9.49 -1.47 -14.45
N ARG A 194 -8.52 -1.83 -15.30
CA ARG A 194 -8.66 -1.73 -16.76
C ARG A 194 -9.85 -2.52 -17.29
N VAL A 195 -10.15 -3.67 -16.70
CA VAL A 195 -11.32 -4.48 -17.08
C VAL A 195 -12.61 -3.83 -16.57
N LEU A 196 -12.62 -3.36 -15.33
CA LEU A 196 -13.78 -2.70 -14.73
C LEU A 196 -14.17 -1.40 -15.48
N LEU A 197 -13.18 -0.67 -15.98
CA LEU A 197 -13.36 0.60 -16.67
C LEU A 197 -13.52 0.50 -18.19
N GLN A 198 -13.65 -0.70 -18.78
CA GLN A 198 -13.81 -0.87 -20.23
C GLN A 198 -14.93 -0.02 -20.86
N ASN A 199 -16.01 0.23 -20.10
CA ASN A 199 -17.14 1.04 -20.52
C ASN A 199 -17.34 2.22 -19.55
N LEU A 200 -16.25 2.94 -19.26
CA LEU A 200 -16.23 4.04 -18.31
C LEU A 200 -17.28 5.12 -18.63
N SER A 201 -18.28 5.26 -17.78
CA SER A 201 -19.26 6.33 -17.89
C SER A 201 -18.68 7.66 -17.38
N LYS A 202 -19.19 8.78 -17.90
CA LYS A 202 -18.82 10.11 -17.37
C LYS A 202 -19.09 10.24 -15.87
N LYS A 203 -20.19 9.63 -15.38
CA LYS A 203 -20.53 9.63 -13.96
C LYS A 203 -19.48 8.88 -13.12
N MET A 204 -19.04 7.71 -13.59
CA MET A 204 -18.01 6.94 -12.90
C MET A 204 -16.65 7.66 -12.95
N ASN A 205 -16.28 8.22 -14.12
CA ASN A 205 -15.07 9.04 -14.21
C ASN A 205 -15.07 10.18 -13.18
N GLN A 206 -16.15 10.93 -13.09
CA GLN A 206 -16.26 12.02 -12.10
C GLN A 206 -16.15 11.49 -10.68
N LYS A 207 -16.79 10.35 -10.37
CA LYS A 207 -16.72 9.71 -9.05
C LYS A 207 -15.27 9.36 -8.67
N LEU A 208 -14.50 8.79 -9.59
CA LEU A 208 -13.10 8.41 -9.36
C LEU A 208 -12.19 9.64 -9.21
N VAL A 209 -12.42 10.70 -9.99
CA VAL A 209 -11.73 11.99 -9.84
C VAL A 209 -12.02 12.61 -8.48
N ASP A 210 -13.29 12.63 -8.07
CA ASP A 210 -13.70 13.14 -6.76
C ASP A 210 -13.07 12.32 -5.61
N ALA A 211 -12.97 11.00 -5.78
CA ALA A 211 -12.32 10.12 -4.83
C ALA A 211 -10.81 10.41 -4.72
N ALA A 212 -10.12 10.60 -5.86
CA ALA A 212 -8.73 11.01 -5.89
C ALA A 212 -8.51 12.36 -5.19
N ASN A 213 -9.35 13.35 -5.48
CA ASN A 213 -9.26 14.70 -4.88
C ASN A 213 -9.48 14.69 -3.36
N ARG A 214 -10.24 13.73 -2.83
CA ARG A 214 -10.36 13.51 -1.38
C ARG A 214 -9.15 12.79 -0.79
N LEU A 215 -8.64 11.75 -1.47
CA LEU A 215 -7.58 10.89 -0.96
C LEU A 215 -6.20 11.57 -0.98
N LEU A 216 -5.86 12.28 -2.07
CA LEU A 216 -4.52 12.81 -2.27
C LEU A 216 -4.07 13.80 -1.18
N PRO A 217 -4.90 14.75 -0.69
CA PRO A 217 -4.52 15.63 0.42
C PRO A 217 -4.25 14.86 1.72
N GLU A 218 -5.07 13.87 2.06
CA GLU A 218 -4.90 13.05 3.27
C GLU A 218 -3.65 12.19 3.18
N PHE A 219 -3.38 11.63 1.99
CA PHE A 219 -2.13 10.90 1.75
C PHE A 219 -0.92 11.83 1.88
N ALA A 220 -0.97 13.04 1.35
CA ALA A 220 0.09 14.02 1.49
C ALA A 220 0.30 14.39 2.97
N ALA A 221 -0.78 14.61 3.73
CA ALA A 221 -0.73 14.90 5.16
C ALA A 221 -0.13 13.72 5.95
N HIS A 222 -0.51 12.47 5.67
CA HIS A 222 0.12 11.26 6.21
C HIS A 222 1.62 11.22 5.87
N ALA A 223 1.99 11.40 4.61
CA ALA A 223 3.40 11.33 4.19
C ALA A 223 4.27 12.41 4.87
N MET A 224 3.68 13.57 5.18
CA MET A 224 4.34 14.69 5.87
C MET A 224 4.19 14.62 7.40
N TRP A 225 3.31 13.76 7.91
CA TRP A 225 3.06 13.68 9.35
C TRP A 225 4.29 13.26 10.14
N ARG A 226 4.57 14.03 11.19
CA ARG A 226 5.63 13.74 12.17
C ARG A 226 5.11 14.09 13.55
N PRO A 227 5.30 13.24 14.55
CA PRO A 227 5.04 13.60 15.94
C PRO A 227 5.80 14.86 16.32
N ARG A 228 5.18 15.73 17.13
CA ARG A 228 5.74 17.05 17.51
C ARG A 228 7.19 17.00 18.00
N GLU A 229 7.54 15.93 18.71
CA GLU A 229 8.88 15.69 19.25
C GLU A 229 9.96 15.48 18.17
N ARG A 230 9.54 15.27 16.91
CA ARG A 230 10.39 15.00 15.74
C ARG A 230 10.39 16.14 14.71
N ALA A 231 9.74 17.24 14.99
CA ALA A 231 9.66 18.39 14.08
C ALA A 231 11.04 18.91 13.62
N TRP A 232 12.09 18.67 14.38
CA TRP A 232 13.46 19.05 14.02
C TRP A 232 14.13 18.11 12.99
N ILE A 233 13.72 16.83 12.93
CA ILE A 233 14.17 15.88 11.88
C ILE A 233 13.50 16.23 10.55
N GLY A 234 12.24 16.66 10.61
CA GLY A 234 11.44 17.07 9.45
C GLY A 234 12.09 18.19 8.64
N ARG A 235 12.58 19.24 9.28
CA ARG A 235 13.09 20.42 8.56
C ARG A 235 14.26 20.16 7.62
N ALA A 236 15.11 19.18 7.87
CA ALA A 236 16.22 18.82 6.99
C ALA A 236 15.80 17.89 5.84
N MET A 237 14.66 17.19 5.96
CA MET A 237 14.14 16.26 4.97
C MET A 237 13.05 16.89 4.10
N GLU A 238 12.38 17.94 4.57
CA GLU A 238 11.19 18.55 3.98
C GLU A 238 11.31 18.87 2.48
N SER A 239 12.44 19.39 2.02
CA SER A 239 12.56 19.79 0.61
C SER A 239 12.73 18.60 -0.35
N ARG A 240 13.45 17.53 0.05
CA ARG A 240 13.66 16.34 -0.78
C ARG A 240 12.47 15.38 -0.72
N ASP A 241 11.86 15.27 0.45
CA ASP A 241 10.69 14.40 0.64
C ASP A 241 9.46 15.01 -0.04
N ALA A 242 9.29 16.33 0.01
CA ALA A 242 8.20 17.01 -0.70
C ALA A 242 8.30 16.85 -2.23
N VAL A 243 9.53 16.94 -2.79
CA VAL A 243 9.74 16.69 -4.23
C VAL A 243 9.35 15.25 -4.59
N ARG A 244 9.81 14.25 -3.82
CA ARG A 244 9.48 12.84 -4.07
C ARG A 244 7.99 12.57 -3.91
N LEU A 245 7.39 13.13 -2.87
CA LEU A 245 5.94 13.00 -2.67
C LEU A 245 5.18 13.55 -3.88
N ARG A 246 5.56 14.73 -4.39
CA ARG A 246 4.96 15.28 -5.60
C ARG A 246 5.12 14.34 -6.80
N GLU A 247 6.33 13.83 -7.04
CA GLU A 247 6.62 12.88 -8.13
C GLU A 247 5.77 11.60 -8.01
N ASP A 248 5.61 11.06 -6.79
CA ASP A 248 4.77 9.89 -6.55
C ASP A 248 3.28 10.18 -6.79
N LEU A 249 2.76 11.32 -6.32
CA LEU A 249 1.37 11.73 -6.56
C LEU A 249 1.10 11.97 -8.05
N GLU A 250 2.00 12.67 -8.74
CA GLU A 250 1.91 12.87 -10.20
C GLU A 250 1.95 11.54 -10.96
N LEU A 251 2.73 10.56 -10.48
CA LEU A 251 2.74 9.23 -11.07
C LEU A 251 1.39 8.53 -10.87
N GLY A 252 0.76 8.64 -9.70
CA GLY A 252 -0.59 8.12 -9.45
C GLY A 252 -1.60 8.68 -10.46
N VAL A 253 -1.56 10.00 -10.70
CA VAL A 253 -2.44 10.65 -11.70
C VAL A 253 -2.17 10.11 -13.12
N ARG A 254 -0.90 9.98 -13.52
CA ARG A 254 -0.55 9.39 -14.84
C ARG A 254 -1.02 7.94 -14.98
N LEU A 255 -1.00 7.16 -13.90
CA LEU A 255 -1.53 5.79 -13.90
C LEU A 255 -3.05 5.79 -14.11
N ALA A 256 -3.78 6.68 -13.43
CA ALA A 256 -5.21 6.86 -13.65
C ALA A 256 -5.52 7.24 -15.12
N GLU A 257 -4.77 8.18 -15.70
CA GLU A 257 -4.88 8.55 -17.12
C GLU A 257 -4.63 7.33 -18.03
N SER A 258 -3.65 6.48 -17.71
CA SER A 258 -3.35 5.26 -18.49
C SER A 258 -4.47 4.21 -18.45
N LEU A 259 -5.39 4.31 -17.50
CA LEU A 259 -6.61 3.51 -17.41
C LEU A 259 -7.79 4.11 -18.20
N GLY A 260 -7.58 5.27 -18.83
CA GLY A 260 -8.59 5.95 -19.64
C GLY A 260 -9.42 6.97 -18.86
N LEU A 261 -9.04 7.33 -17.64
CA LEU A 261 -9.71 8.41 -16.90
C LEU A 261 -9.36 9.78 -17.49
N ASP A 262 -10.36 10.65 -17.57
CA ASP A 262 -10.12 12.07 -17.74
C ASP A 262 -9.73 12.68 -16.39
N VAL A 263 -8.44 12.91 -16.23
CA VAL A 263 -7.83 13.40 -14.98
C VAL A 263 -7.70 14.92 -14.93
N SER A 264 -8.31 15.65 -15.88
CA SER A 264 -8.23 17.12 -15.95
C SER A 264 -8.80 17.82 -14.71
N GLY A 265 -9.67 17.14 -13.96
CA GLY A 265 -10.24 17.61 -12.69
C GLY A 265 -9.46 17.20 -11.45
N VAL A 266 -8.31 16.52 -11.56
CA VAL A 266 -7.52 16.12 -10.39
C VAL A 266 -6.64 17.27 -9.92
N GLU A 267 -6.80 17.65 -8.64
CA GLU A 267 -6.05 18.72 -7.99
C GLU A 267 -4.91 18.16 -7.14
N LEU A 268 -3.67 18.43 -7.52
CA LEU A 268 -2.49 18.07 -6.74
C LEU A 268 -2.17 19.17 -5.72
N THR A 269 -2.87 19.15 -4.59
CA THR A 269 -2.58 20.03 -3.46
C THR A 269 -1.57 19.34 -2.53
N ILE A 270 -0.35 19.86 -2.48
CA ILE A 270 0.65 19.45 -1.48
C ILE A 270 0.69 20.56 -0.42
N PRO A 271 0.51 20.24 0.86
CA PRO A 271 0.52 21.23 1.95
C PRO A 271 1.85 21.98 2.06
#